data_f96ae6d40e5199881e4cbfef6dbae68a
#
_entry.id   f96ae6d40e5199881e4cbfef6dbae68a
#
_cell.length_a   1.000
_cell.length_b   1.000
_cell.length_c   1.000
_cell.angle_alpha   90.00
_cell.angle_beta   90.00
_cell.angle_gamma   90.00
#
_symmetry.space_group_name_H-M   'P 1'
#
loop_
_entity.id
_entity.type
_entity.pdbx_description
1 polymer ?
#
loop_
_entity_poly.entity_id
_entity_poly.type
_entity_poly.pdbx_seq_one_letter_code
_entity_poly.pdbx_strand_id
1 'polypeptide(L)'
;MERFASPLLTCSRLSLHRGQRQILDGLDLALHSGTLTALLGPNGAGKSTLLKCLTGELSHEGTITLFGRERQLWDSSQLAHRLGVLPQSSSLNFPFLCEEVVAMGRLPHSEPARRKEEIVAAAMTHAGVEHLAKRLYPGLSGGERQRVQFARVLAQIWQAPDSPEQSEQPRLLLLDEPTSALDLKYQHQLLAMARALASRNTAVLVVLHDLNLAARYADRLVMLERGKLMADGTPGEVLTPELISRLYGYPAQVLHHPENGLPMVV
;
A
#
# COMPACT_ATOMS: atom_id res chain seq x y z
N MET A 1 17.84 -1.93 -19.97
CA MET A 1 16.49 -2.44 -19.59
C MET A 1 16.75 -3.71 -18.83
N GLU A 2 16.38 -3.79 -17.62
CA GLU A 2 16.36 -4.82 -16.55
C GLU A 2 16.75 -4.19 -15.23
N ARG A 3 15.90 -3.25 -14.75
CA ARG A 3 16.07 -2.63 -13.41
C ARG A 3 15.25 -3.29 -12.32
N PHE A 4 14.32 -4.20 -12.66
CA PHE A 4 13.40 -4.76 -11.68
C PHE A 4 13.31 -6.29 -11.83
N ALA A 5 13.22 -6.99 -10.69
CA ALA A 5 12.84 -8.41 -10.63
C ALA A 5 11.49 -8.67 -11.31
N SER A 6 11.15 -9.94 -11.56
CA SER A 6 9.85 -10.31 -12.12
C SER A 6 8.69 -9.67 -11.35
N PRO A 7 7.65 -9.17 -12.03
CA PRO A 7 6.55 -8.49 -11.39
C PRO A 7 5.74 -9.45 -10.51
N LEU A 8 5.38 -9.00 -9.31
CA LEU A 8 4.50 -9.74 -8.39
C LEU A 8 3.02 -9.49 -8.66
N LEU A 9 2.70 -8.36 -9.26
CA LEU A 9 1.38 -8.03 -9.76
C LEU A 9 1.50 -7.41 -11.15
N THR A 10 0.64 -7.84 -12.05
CA THR A 10 0.40 -7.14 -13.32
C THR A 10 -1.09 -6.95 -13.52
N CYS A 11 -1.48 -5.82 -14.07
CA CYS A 11 -2.78 -5.67 -14.70
C CYS A 11 -2.61 -5.22 -16.15
N SER A 12 -3.44 -5.75 -17.03
CA SER A 12 -3.40 -5.46 -18.46
C SER A 12 -4.79 -5.07 -18.97
N ARG A 13 -4.85 -3.91 -19.63
CA ARG A 13 -6.06 -3.30 -20.18
C ARG A 13 -7.21 -3.22 -19.17
N LEU A 14 -6.86 -2.90 -17.91
CA LEU A 14 -7.82 -2.86 -16.82
C LEU A 14 -8.81 -1.71 -17.03
N SER A 15 -10.08 -2.05 -17.18
CA SER A 15 -11.17 -1.08 -17.38
C SER A 15 -12.31 -1.36 -16.41
N LEU A 16 -12.96 -0.28 -15.96
CA LEU A 16 -14.12 -0.37 -15.07
C LEU A 16 -15.10 0.77 -15.34
N HIS A 17 -16.36 0.39 -15.49
CA HIS A 17 -17.49 1.31 -15.64
C HIS A 17 -18.37 1.30 -14.38
N ARG A 18 -18.86 2.46 -13.99
CA ARG A 18 -19.91 2.62 -12.97
C ARG A 18 -21.11 3.35 -13.61
N GLY A 19 -22.09 2.57 -14.03
CA GLY A 19 -23.15 3.07 -14.92
C GLY A 19 -22.54 3.49 -16.26
N GLN A 20 -22.83 4.72 -16.69
CA GLN A 20 -22.27 5.27 -17.94
C GLN A 20 -20.87 5.90 -17.77
N ARG A 21 -20.38 6.00 -16.53
CA ARG A 21 -19.08 6.65 -16.27
C ARG A 21 -17.95 5.61 -16.27
N GLN A 22 -17.00 5.81 -17.16
CA GLN A 22 -15.74 5.06 -17.13
C GLN A 22 -14.86 5.61 -16.00
N ILE A 23 -14.45 4.73 -15.09
CA ILE A 23 -13.62 5.06 -13.94
C ILE A 23 -12.17 4.66 -14.17
N LEU A 24 -11.94 3.49 -14.80
CA LEU A 24 -10.63 3.04 -15.26
C LEU A 24 -10.74 2.75 -16.76
N ASP A 25 -9.70 3.12 -17.52
CA ASP A 25 -9.72 3.09 -18.98
C ASP A 25 -8.41 2.48 -19.52
N GLY A 26 -8.43 1.16 -19.75
CA GLY A 26 -7.35 0.42 -20.39
C GLY A 26 -6.00 0.48 -19.64
N LEU A 27 -6.02 0.47 -18.32
CA LEU A 27 -4.84 0.69 -17.49
C LEU A 27 -3.93 -0.53 -17.47
N ASP A 28 -2.65 -0.34 -17.78
CA ASP A 28 -1.57 -1.32 -17.63
C ASP A 28 -0.66 -0.92 -16.48
N LEU A 29 -0.40 -1.83 -15.54
CA LEU A 29 0.47 -1.60 -14.39
C LEU A 29 1.19 -2.89 -14.00
N ALA A 30 2.46 -2.78 -13.63
CA ALA A 30 3.22 -3.87 -13.02
C ALA A 30 3.82 -3.41 -11.68
N LEU A 31 3.78 -4.25 -10.66
CA LEU A 31 4.44 -4.01 -9.36
C LEU A 31 5.54 -5.05 -9.17
N HIS A 32 6.72 -4.58 -8.83
CA HIS A 32 7.92 -5.40 -8.74
C HIS A 32 8.33 -5.64 -7.30
N SER A 33 8.87 -6.83 -7.04
CA SER A 33 9.50 -7.15 -5.75
C SER A 33 10.64 -6.18 -5.44
N GLY A 34 10.80 -5.85 -4.18
CA GLY A 34 11.86 -4.94 -3.76
C GLY A 34 11.57 -3.45 -4.01
N THR A 35 10.36 -3.11 -4.46
CA THR A 35 10.03 -1.75 -4.90
C THR A 35 8.84 -1.18 -4.12
N LEU A 36 8.97 0.04 -3.63
CA LEU A 36 7.85 0.85 -3.16
C LEU A 36 7.40 1.76 -4.31
N THR A 37 6.18 1.51 -4.80
CA THR A 37 5.53 2.32 -5.83
C THR A 37 4.50 3.24 -5.20
N ALA A 38 4.59 4.55 -5.42
CA ALA A 38 3.56 5.49 -5.01
C ALA A 38 2.60 5.77 -6.16
N LEU A 39 1.29 5.59 -5.89
CA LEU A 39 0.21 5.92 -6.80
C LEU A 39 -0.33 7.31 -6.47
N LEU A 40 -0.18 8.22 -7.40
CA LEU A 40 -0.51 9.63 -7.28
C LEU A 40 -1.61 10.02 -8.27
N GLY A 41 -2.19 11.19 -8.08
CA GLY A 41 -3.18 11.77 -8.97
C GLY A 41 -4.26 12.53 -8.20
N PRO A 42 -5.03 13.39 -8.88
CA PRO A 42 -6.08 14.20 -8.26
C PRO A 42 -7.21 13.33 -7.67
N ASN A 43 -8.06 13.96 -6.87
CA ASN A 43 -9.25 13.31 -6.34
C ASN A 43 -10.17 12.89 -7.50
N GLY A 44 -10.70 11.66 -7.40
CA GLY A 44 -11.52 11.08 -8.47
C GLY A 44 -10.74 10.52 -9.66
N ALA A 45 -9.41 10.47 -9.63
CA ALA A 45 -8.58 9.87 -10.69
C ALA A 45 -8.76 8.36 -10.86
N GLY A 46 -9.34 7.65 -9.88
CA GLY A 46 -9.57 6.21 -9.92
C GLY A 46 -8.64 5.39 -9.00
N LYS A 47 -7.81 6.04 -8.17
CA LYS A 47 -6.79 5.37 -7.32
C LYS A 47 -7.37 4.26 -6.42
N SER A 48 -8.33 4.58 -5.56
CA SER A 48 -8.97 3.59 -4.67
C SER A 48 -9.81 2.57 -5.45
N THR A 49 -10.36 2.94 -6.61
CA THR A 49 -11.04 2.00 -7.51
C THR A 49 -10.05 0.99 -8.08
N LEU A 50 -8.87 1.44 -8.50
CA LEU A 50 -7.79 0.56 -8.94
C LEU A 50 -7.43 -0.43 -7.83
N LEU A 51 -7.17 0.04 -6.59
CA LEU A 51 -6.86 -0.85 -5.48
C LEU A 51 -7.95 -1.91 -5.26
N LYS A 52 -9.23 -1.52 -5.31
CA LYS A 52 -10.36 -2.44 -5.16
C LYS A 52 -10.47 -3.47 -6.29
N CYS A 53 -10.06 -3.13 -7.51
CA CYS A 53 -9.94 -4.11 -8.59
C CYS A 53 -8.78 -5.08 -8.30
N LEU A 54 -7.60 -4.57 -7.89
CA LEU A 54 -6.44 -5.40 -7.57
C LEU A 54 -6.70 -6.37 -6.43
N THR A 55 -7.52 -5.98 -5.44
CA THR A 55 -7.94 -6.86 -4.33
C THR A 55 -9.07 -7.83 -4.71
N GLY A 56 -9.75 -7.59 -5.84
CA GLY A 56 -10.91 -8.38 -6.29
C GLY A 56 -12.23 -7.98 -5.62
N GLU A 57 -12.28 -6.81 -4.97
CA GLU A 57 -13.53 -6.26 -4.40
C GLU A 57 -14.47 -5.70 -5.47
N LEU A 58 -13.93 -5.31 -6.62
CA LEU A 58 -14.71 -4.81 -7.76
C LEU A 58 -14.46 -5.64 -9.00
N SER A 59 -15.53 -5.95 -9.72
CA SER A 59 -15.46 -6.56 -11.04
C SER A 59 -14.91 -5.57 -12.07
N HIS A 60 -14.14 -6.04 -13.02
CA HIS A 60 -13.45 -5.24 -14.02
C HIS A 60 -13.33 -6.00 -15.34
N GLU A 61 -13.02 -5.30 -16.41
CA GLU A 61 -12.52 -5.84 -17.67
C GLU A 61 -10.99 -5.86 -17.65
N GLY A 62 -10.38 -6.67 -18.51
CA GLY A 62 -8.93 -6.88 -18.52
C GLY A 62 -8.48 -7.98 -17.55
N THR A 63 -7.17 -8.15 -17.40
CA THR A 63 -6.60 -9.25 -16.64
C THR A 63 -5.75 -8.72 -15.48
N ILE A 64 -5.90 -9.32 -14.30
CA ILE A 64 -5.01 -9.09 -13.14
C ILE A 64 -4.33 -10.42 -12.81
N THR A 65 -3.00 -10.38 -12.75
CA THR A 65 -2.16 -11.51 -12.35
C THR A 65 -1.45 -11.19 -11.05
N LEU A 66 -1.54 -12.07 -10.06
CA LEU A 66 -0.84 -11.98 -8.78
C LEU A 66 0.09 -13.18 -8.66
N PHE A 67 1.37 -12.93 -8.38
CA PHE A 67 2.38 -13.98 -8.17
C PHE A 67 2.41 -15.02 -9.32
N GLY A 68 2.26 -14.55 -10.57
CA GLY A 68 2.28 -15.40 -11.77
C GLY A 68 0.99 -16.16 -12.08
N ARG A 69 -0.09 -15.96 -11.30
CA ARG A 69 -1.39 -16.61 -11.50
C ARG A 69 -2.50 -15.58 -11.57
N GLU A 70 -3.50 -15.77 -12.43
CA GLU A 70 -4.65 -14.86 -12.53
C GLU A 70 -5.36 -14.72 -11.16
N ARG A 71 -5.76 -13.47 -10.83
CA ARG A 71 -6.39 -13.12 -9.55
C ARG A 71 -7.62 -13.98 -9.24
N GLN A 72 -8.41 -14.29 -10.25
CA GLN A 72 -9.66 -15.07 -10.13
C GLN A 72 -9.43 -16.54 -9.73
N LEU A 73 -8.24 -17.06 -10.01
CA LEU A 73 -7.88 -18.44 -9.70
C LEU A 73 -7.33 -18.60 -8.27
N TRP A 74 -7.09 -17.48 -7.55
CA TRP A 74 -6.61 -17.53 -6.17
C TRP A 74 -7.75 -17.78 -5.21
N ASP A 75 -7.58 -18.75 -4.33
CA ASP A 75 -8.37 -18.86 -3.11
C ASP A 75 -8.05 -17.70 -2.16
N SER A 76 -9.10 -17.12 -1.56
CA SER A 76 -8.93 -15.96 -0.68
C SER A 76 -8.09 -16.26 0.56
N SER A 77 -8.15 -17.49 1.08
CA SER A 77 -7.33 -17.90 2.24
C SER A 77 -5.86 -18.00 1.87
N GLN A 78 -5.54 -18.57 0.71
CA GLN A 78 -4.17 -18.67 0.19
C GLN A 78 -3.58 -17.27 -0.06
N LEU A 79 -4.38 -16.39 -0.67
CA LEU A 79 -3.94 -15.03 -0.98
C LEU A 79 -3.73 -14.19 0.28
N ALA A 80 -4.51 -14.41 1.34
CA ALA A 80 -4.40 -13.70 2.60
C ALA A 80 -3.03 -13.88 3.30
N HIS A 81 -2.29 -14.96 2.99
CA HIS A 81 -0.92 -15.14 3.49
C HIS A 81 0.12 -14.24 2.80
N ARG A 82 -0.20 -13.70 1.63
CA ARG A 82 0.75 -13.02 0.74
C ARG A 82 0.34 -11.60 0.36
N LEU A 83 -0.94 -11.25 0.49
CA LEU A 83 -1.50 -9.96 0.15
C LEU A 83 -2.02 -9.26 1.41
N GLY A 84 -1.32 -8.20 1.84
CA GLY A 84 -1.78 -7.30 2.88
C GLY A 84 -2.45 -6.07 2.27
N VAL A 85 -3.62 -5.70 2.80
CA VAL A 85 -4.35 -4.52 2.34
C VAL A 85 -4.73 -3.63 3.52
N LEU A 86 -4.30 -2.37 3.47
CA LEU A 86 -4.73 -1.33 4.39
C LEU A 86 -5.67 -0.39 3.63
N PRO A 87 -7.00 -0.48 3.85
CA PRO A 87 -7.96 0.42 3.21
C PRO A 87 -7.90 1.82 3.81
N GLN A 88 -8.37 2.81 3.06
CA GLN A 88 -8.45 4.22 3.49
C GLN A 88 -9.23 4.39 4.80
N SER A 89 -10.29 3.63 5.00
CA SER A 89 -11.08 3.61 6.23
C SER A 89 -11.46 2.19 6.62
N SER A 90 -11.40 1.91 7.90
CA SER A 90 -11.90 0.66 8.49
C SER A 90 -12.72 0.99 9.73
N SER A 91 -14.01 0.64 9.73
CA SER A 91 -14.89 0.81 10.88
C SER A 91 -15.01 -0.52 11.62
N LEU A 92 -14.47 -0.56 12.84
CA LEU A 92 -14.73 -1.62 13.81
C LEU A 92 -15.48 -0.97 14.98
N ASN A 93 -16.78 -1.23 15.08
CA ASN A 93 -17.65 -0.61 16.09
C ASN A 93 -17.78 -1.45 17.37
N PHE A 94 -17.21 -2.65 17.40
CA PHE A 94 -17.23 -3.51 18.58
C PHE A 94 -16.09 -3.15 19.55
N PRO A 95 -16.27 -3.34 20.86
CA PRO A 95 -15.31 -2.95 21.89
C PRO A 95 -14.14 -3.94 22.03
N PHE A 96 -13.45 -4.22 20.92
CA PHE A 96 -12.23 -5.02 20.93
C PHE A 96 -11.06 -4.24 21.55
N LEU A 97 -10.16 -4.96 22.22
CA LEU A 97 -8.84 -4.44 22.58
C LEU A 97 -7.97 -4.27 21.30
N CYS A 98 -7.03 -3.33 21.33
CA CYS A 98 -6.16 -3.11 20.17
C CYS A 98 -5.35 -4.36 19.80
N GLU A 99 -4.87 -5.12 20.79
CA GLU A 99 -4.17 -6.39 20.52
C GLU A 99 -5.08 -7.44 19.86
N GLU A 100 -6.38 -7.47 20.20
CA GLU A 100 -7.35 -8.36 19.54
C GLU A 100 -7.56 -7.95 18.07
N VAL A 101 -7.63 -6.65 17.80
CA VAL A 101 -7.72 -6.14 16.43
C VAL A 101 -6.48 -6.56 15.61
N VAL A 102 -5.28 -6.42 16.18
CA VAL A 102 -4.06 -6.85 15.50
C VAL A 102 -4.03 -8.37 15.31
N ALA A 103 -4.50 -9.14 16.31
CA ALA A 103 -4.60 -10.59 16.24
C ALA A 103 -5.55 -11.10 15.15
N MET A 104 -6.52 -10.30 14.68
CA MET A 104 -7.35 -10.64 13.51
C MET A 104 -6.51 -10.80 12.23
N GLY A 105 -5.36 -10.13 12.13
CA GLY A 105 -4.42 -10.36 11.03
C GLY A 105 -3.92 -11.80 10.96
N ARG A 106 -3.94 -12.55 12.07
CA ARG A 106 -3.50 -13.95 12.12
C ARG A 106 -4.61 -14.98 11.87
N LEU A 107 -5.83 -14.53 11.56
CA LEU A 107 -6.95 -15.46 11.26
C LEU A 107 -6.67 -16.41 10.08
N PRO A 108 -6.00 -16.02 9.01
CA PRO A 108 -5.67 -16.96 7.92
C PRO A 108 -4.63 -18.02 8.30
N HIS A 109 -3.90 -17.85 9.41
CA HIS A 109 -2.76 -18.70 9.76
C HIS A 109 -3.13 -19.75 10.78
N SER A 110 -2.66 -20.99 10.56
CA SER A 110 -2.74 -22.10 11.53
C SER A 110 -1.42 -22.20 12.27
N GLU A 111 -1.34 -21.61 13.46
CA GLU A 111 -0.14 -21.56 14.28
C GLU A 111 -0.49 -21.68 15.77
N PRO A 112 0.47 -22.14 16.64
CA PRO A 112 0.26 -22.19 18.07
C PRO A 112 -0.04 -20.80 18.66
N ALA A 113 -0.88 -20.74 19.72
CA ALA A 113 -1.29 -19.48 20.37
C ALA A 113 -0.10 -18.61 20.77
N ARG A 114 0.95 -19.22 21.36
CA ARG A 114 2.19 -18.52 21.73
C ARG A 114 2.83 -17.80 20.55
N ARG A 115 2.90 -18.47 19.38
CA ARG A 115 3.49 -17.87 18.17
C ARG A 115 2.66 -16.70 17.66
N LYS A 116 1.34 -16.84 17.68
CA LYS A 116 0.42 -15.76 17.36
C LYS A 116 0.64 -14.54 18.25
N GLU A 117 0.75 -14.72 19.55
CA GLU A 117 1.01 -13.65 20.53
C GLU A 117 2.33 -12.95 20.26
N GLU A 118 3.42 -13.71 19.99
CA GLU A 118 4.74 -13.16 19.66
C GLU A 118 4.69 -12.28 18.41
N ILE A 119 4.00 -12.73 17.36
CA ILE A 119 3.84 -11.96 16.10
C ILE A 119 3.00 -10.71 16.32
N VAL A 120 1.90 -10.81 17.05
CA VAL A 120 1.04 -9.66 17.38
C VAL A 120 1.83 -8.61 18.14
N ALA A 121 2.57 -9.00 19.17
CA ALA A 121 3.41 -8.08 19.94
C ALA A 121 4.49 -7.41 19.05
N ALA A 122 5.18 -8.19 18.21
CA ALA A 122 6.17 -7.66 17.29
C ALA A 122 5.57 -6.68 16.27
N ALA A 123 4.41 -7.00 15.69
CA ALA A 123 3.72 -6.12 14.77
C ALA A 123 3.28 -4.80 15.43
N MET A 124 2.81 -4.87 16.68
CA MET A 124 2.44 -3.68 17.46
C MET A 124 3.64 -2.80 17.78
N THR A 125 4.77 -3.39 18.16
CA THR A 125 6.03 -2.67 18.40
C THR A 125 6.51 -1.99 17.11
N HIS A 126 6.52 -2.69 15.98
CA HIS A 126 6.92 -2.09 14.70
C HIS A 126 6.01 -0.92 14.28
N ALA A 127 4.73 -1.00 14.54
CA ALA A 127 3.78 0.09 14.26
C ALA A 127 3.78 1.19 15.35
N GLY A 128 4.57 1.06 16.43
CA GLY A 128 4.65 2.00 17.55
C GLY A 128 3.34 2.13 18.33
N VAL A 129 2.61 1.01 18.50
CA VAL A 129 1.30 0.97 19.17
C VAL A 129 1.23 -0.04 20.31
N GLU A 130 2.36 -0.59 20.79
CA GLU A 130 2.39 -1.54 21.91
C GLU A 130 1.75 -0.99 23.18
N HIS A 131 1.92 0.31 23.44
CA HIS A 131 1.32 1.01 24.60
C HIS A 131 -0.21 1.10 24.53
N LEU A 132 -0.82 0.81 23.38
CA LEU A 132 -2.25 0.80 23.16
C LEU A 132 -2.86 -0.60 23.31
N ALA A 133 -2.08 -1.67 23.50
CA ALA A 133 -2.51 -3.07 23.42
C ALA A 133 -3.82 -3.34 24.20
N LYS A 134 -3.89 -2.88 25.42
CA LYS A 134 -5.03 -3.08 26.33
C LYS A 134 -6.11 -1.98 26.27
N ARG A 135 -5.99 -1.02 25.35
CA ARG A 135 -7.03 0.01 25.15
C ARG A 135 -8.11 -0.50 24.20
N LEU A 136 -9.33 -0.02 24.42
CA LEU A 136 -10.45 -0.30 23.51
C LEU A 136 -10.27 0.46 22.20
N TYR A 137 -10.36 -0.25 21.09
CA TYR A 137 -10.18 0.30 19.74
C TYR A 137 -11.13 1.47 19.41
N PRO A 138 -12.46 1.44 19.76
CA PRO A 138 -13.36 2.56 19.46
C PRO A 138 -12.98 3.88 20.16
N GLY A 139 -12.22 3.81 21.25
CA GLY A 139 -11.76 4.99 22.00
C GLY A 139 -10.49 5.65 21.48
N LEU A 140 -9.92 5.14 20.38
CA LEU A 140 -8.69 5.67 19.80
C LEU A 140 -8.94 6.90 18.92
N SER A 141 -7.95 7.78 18.82
CA SER A 141 -7.89 8.82 17.79
C SER A 141 -7.79 8.22 16.37
N GLY A 142 -8.08 9.00 15.34
CA GLY A 142 -7.97 8.55 13.94
C GLY A 142 -6.57 8.02 13.60
N GLY A 143 -5.52 8.73 14.01
CA GLY A 143 -4.14 8.33 13.78
C GLY A 143 -3.73 7.06 14.57
N GLU A 144 -4.20 6.90 15.82
CA GLU A 144 -3.99 5.67 16.59
C GLU A 144 -4.69 4.48 15.91
N ARG A 145 -5.94 4.65 15.46
CA ARG A 145 -6.68 3.61 14.71
C ARG A 145 -5.94 3.19 13.45
N GLN A 146 -5.46 4.16 12.68
CA GLN A 146 -4.71 3.89 11.44
C GLN A 146 -3.45 3.06 11.71
N ARG A 147 -2.69 3.39 12.77
CA ARG A 147 -1.49 2.63 13.14
C ARG A 147 -1.82 1.22 13.67
N VAL A 148 -2.90 1.05 14.43
CA VAL A 148 -3.37 -0.29 14.86
C VAL A 148 -3.81 -1.13 13.67
N GLN A 149 -4.50 -0.54 12.68
CA GLN A 149 -4.87 -1.24 11.44
C GLN A 149 -3.63 -1.60 10.61
N PHE A 150 -2.63 -0.73 10.57
CA PHE A 150 -1.36 -1.05 9.93
C PHE A 150 -0.66 -2.22 10.65
N ALA A 151 -0.62 -2.23 12.00
CA ALA A 151 -0.11 -3.36 12.77
C ALA A 151 -0.85 -4.67 12.46
N ARG A 152 -2.18 -4.63 12.28
CA ARG A 152 -2.99 -5.78 11.86
C ARG A 152 -2.54 -6.32 10.50
N VAL A 153 -2.32 -5.42 9.52
CA VAL A 153 -1.85 -5.81 8.19
C VAL A 153 -0.42 -6.36 8.25
N LEU A 154 0.45 -5.75 9.06
CA LEU A 154 1.79 -6.28 9.32
C LEU A 154 1.73 -7.69 9.91
N ALA A 155 0.90 -7.90 10.93
CA ALA A 155 0.72 -9.22 11.52
C ALA A 155 0.26 -10.25 10.48
N GLN A 156 -0.66 -9.87 9.57
CA GLN A 156 -1.18 -10.75 8.53
C GLN A 156 -0.09 -11.26 7.59
N ILE A 157 0.80 -10.39 7.11
CA ILE A 157 1.87 -10.75 6.16
C ILE A 157 3.21 -11.01 6.86
N TRP A 158 3.21 -11.14 8.19
CA TRP A 158 4.42 -11.34 8.98
C TRP A 158 5.11 -12.65 8.62
N GLN A 159 6.41 -12.57 8.34
CA GLN A 159 7.25 -13.75 8.18
C GLN A 159 8.16 -13.88 9.39
N ALA A 160 8.10 -15.03 10.00
CA ALA A 160 8.97 -15.33 11.10
C ALA A 160 10.41 -15.56 10.59
N PRO A 161 11.42 -15.01 11.27
CA PRO A 161 12.83 -15.28 10.92
C PRO A 161 13.16 -16.77 10.91
N ASP A 162 12.43 -17.55 11.71
CA ASP A 162 12.71 -18.97 11.96
C ASP A 162 11.97 -19.92 10.99
N SER A 163 11.28 -19.39 9.98
CA SER A 163 10.59 -20.19 8.96
C SER A 163 11.17 -19.87 7.58
N PRO A 164 12.28 -20.48 7.17
CA PRO A 164 12.97 -20.16 5.92
C PRO A 164 12.06 -20.27 4.69
N GLU A 165 11.21 -21.30 4.64
CA GLU A 165 10.27 -21.51 3.51
C GLU A 165 9.22 -20.41 3.38
N GLN A 166 8.81 -19.77 4.49
CA GLN A 166 7.89 -18.64 4.48
C GLN A 166 8.61 -17.31 4.24
N SER A 167 9.88 -17.21 4.64
CA SER A 167 10.67 -15.98 4.48
C SER A 167 10.99 -15.66 3.01
N GLU A 168 10.99 -16.64 2.14
CA GLU A 168 11.30 -16.50 0.70
C GLU A 168 10.05 -16.21 -0.16
N GLN A 169 8.84 -16.44 0.35
CA GLN A 169 7.64 -16.20 -0.46
C GLN A 169 7.43 -14.70 -0.71
N PRO A 170 7.30 -14.30 -1.98
CA PRO A 170 7.06 -12.91 -2.32
C PRO A 170 5.68 -12.45 -1.84
N ARG A 171 5.58 -11.18 -1.42
CA ARG A 171 4.38 -10.56 -0.85
C ARG A 171 4.02 -9.26 -1.54
N LEU A 172 2.78 -8.89 -1.40
CA LEU A 172 2.23 -7.64 -1.90
C LEU A 172 1.57 -6.89 -0.75
N LEU A 173 1.89 -5.61 -0.59
CA LEU A 173 1.29 -4.71 0.38
C LEU A 173 0.64 -3.54 -0.37
N LEU A 174 -0.67 -3.39 -0.20
CA LEU A 174 -1.46 -2.30 -0.79
C LEU A 174 -1.93 -1.37 0.33
N LEU A 175 -1.57 -0.09 0.26
CA LEU A 175 -1.87 0.92 1.27
C LEU A 175 -2.68 2.06 0.63
N ASP A 176 -3.94 2.20 1.00
CA ASP A 176 -4.81 3.28 0.49
C ASP A 176 -4.82 4.46 1.45
N GLU A 177 -4.13 5.54 1.09
CA GLU A 177 -3.98 6.79 1.85
C GLU A 177 -3.57 6.59 3.32
N PRO A 178 -2.51 5.82 3.61
CA PRO A 178 -2.18 5.41 4.97
C PRO A 178 -1.74 6.57 5.86
N THR A 179 -1.45 7.74 5.29
CA THR A 179 -0.92 8.92 5.98
C THR A 179 -1.96 9.99 6.28
N SER A 180 -3.19 9.87 5.75
CA SER A 180 -4.20 10.94 5.78
C SER A 180 -4.65 11.39 7.19
N ALA A 181 -4.60 10.49 8.18
CA ALA A 181 -5.00 10.76 9.56
C ALA A 181 -3.81 10.90 10.53
N LEU A 182 -2.58 10.91 10.02
CA LEU A 182 -1.35 10.90 10.81
C LEU A 182 -0.70 12.28 10.87
N ASP A 183 -0.10 12.61 12.01
CA ASP A 183 0.83 13.74 12.10
C ASP A 183 2.16 13.45 11.39
N LEU A 184 2.96 14.49 11.18
CA LEU A 184 4.19 14.42 10.40
C LEU A 184 5.13 13.30 10.86
N LYS A 185 5.33 13.14 12.17
CA LYS A 185 6.21 12.10 12.71
C LYS A 185 5.76 10.71 12.30
N TYR A 186 4.47 10.42 12.45
CA TYR A 186 3.93 9.09 12.17
C TYR A 186 3.76 8.82 10.68
N GLN A 187 3.53 9.84 9.84
CA GLN A 187 3.60 9.72 8.37
C GLN A 187 4.96 9.20 7.95
N HIS A 188 6.04 9.84 8.41
CA HIS A 188 7.40 9.43 8.10
C HIS A 188 7.74 8.04 8.63
N GLN A 189 7.32 7.70 9.85
CA GLN A 189 7.56 6.36 10.41
C GLN A 189 6.87 5.26 9.62
N LEU A 190 5.60 5.46 9.23
CA LEU A 190 4.84 4.48 8.46
C LEU A 190 5.46 4.26 7.08
N LEU A 191 5.81 5.33 6.37
CA LEU A 191 6.40 5.23 5.04
C LEU A 191 7.82 4.63 5.08
N ALA A 192 8.61 4.93 6.11
CA ALA A 192 9.92 4.30 6.31
C ALA A 192 9.77 2.78 6.55
N MET A 193 8.76 2.35 7.33
CA MET A 193 8.45 0.93 7.50
C MET A 193 8.00 0.26 6.20
N ALA A 194 7.10 0.90 5.46
CA ALA A 194 6.65 0.40 4.16
C ALA A 194 7.84 0.23 3.19
N ARG A 195 8.77 1.18 3.19
CA ARG A 195 10.00 1.11 2.39
C ARG A 195 10.91 -0.03 2.86
N ALA A 196 11.06 -0.23 4.16
CA ALA A 196 11.85 -1.33 4.72
C ALA A 196 11.24 -2.71 4.40
N LEU A 197 9.91 -2.81 4.34
CA LEU A 197 9.22 -4.03 3.89
C LEU A 197 9.46 -4.31 2.41
N ALA A 198 9.45 -3.28 1.57
CA ALA A 198 9.74 -3.43 0.14
C ALA A 198 11.12 -4.10 -0.08
N SER A 199 12.15 -3.75 0.72
CA SER A 199 13.49 -4.33 0.60
C SER A 199 13.57 -5.85 0.95
N ARG A 200 12.46 -6.46 1.42
CA ARG A 200 12.39 -7.85 1.88
C ARG A 200 11.52 -8.74 0.98
N ASN A 201 11.75 -8.73 -0.32
CA ASN A 201 10.99 -9.53 -1.28
C ASN A 201 9.47 -9.20 -1.30
N THR A 202 9.13 -7.94 -1.02
CA THR A 202 7.75 -7.44 -1.00
C THR A 202 7.62 -6.34 -2.04
N ALA A 203 6.54 -6.37 -2.84
CA ALA A 203 6.13 -5.20 -3.60
C ALA A 203 5.16 -4.37 -2.75
N VAL A 204 5.38 -3.06 -2.69
CA VAL A 204 4.51 -2.14 -1.96
C VAL A 204 3.91 -1.14 -2.94
N LEU A 205 2.57 -1.02 -2.93
CA LEU A 205 1.84 0.06 -3.59
C LEU A 205 1.22 0.94 -2.52
N VAL A 206 1.54 2.21 -2.52
CA VAL A 206 0.97 3.19 -1.59
C VAL A 206 0.28 4.31 -2.35
N VAL A 207 -0.98 4.58 -2.03
CA VAL A 207 -1.68 5.78 -2.52
C VAL A 207 -1.31 6.95 -1.62
N LEU A 208 -0.80 8.01 -2.21
CA LEU A 208 -0.42 9.24 -1.50
C LEU A 208 -1.03 10.47 -2.18
N HIS A 209 -1.19 11.54 -1.38
CA HIS A 209 -1.56 12.87 -1.87
C HIS A 209 -0.38 13.83 -1.85
N ASP A 210 0.56 13.63 -0.92
CA ASP A 210 1.74 14.47 -0.76
C ASP A 210 2.84 14.01 -1.73
N LEU A 211 3.17 14.88 -2.69
CA LEU A 211 4.18 14.63 -3.71
C LEU A 211 5.60 14.55 -3.12
N ASN A 212 5.87 15.32 -2.05
CA ASN A 212 7.17 15.33 -1.40
C ASN A 212 7.39 14.06 -0.56
N LEU A 213 6.36 13.55 0.12
CA LEU A 213 6.41 12.24 0.77
C LEU A 213 6.62 11.13 -0.26
N ALA A 214 5.92 11.20 -1.39
CA ALA A 214 6.10 10.23 -2.47
C ALA A 214 7.52 10.28 -3.04
N ALA A 215 8.06 11.46 -3.33
CA ALA A 215 9.43 11.63 -3.81
C ALA A 215 10.48 11.08 -2.84
N ARG A 216 10.23 11.24 -1.53
CA ARG A 216 11.18 10.85 -0.49
C ARG A 216 11.26 9.35 -0.26
N TYR A 217 10.13 8.64 -0.37
CA TYR A 217 10.04 7.24 0.07
C TYR A 217 9.89 6.25 -1.07
N ALA A 218 9.31 6.66 -2.21
CA ALA A 218 9.06 5.73 -3.30
C ALA A 218 10.25 5.62 -4.25
N ASP A 219 10.45 4.41 -4.76
CA ASP A 219 11.39 4.13 -5.85
C ASP A 219 10.80 4.51 -7.20
N ARG A 220 9.48 4.41 -7.30
CA ARG A 220 8.72 4.59 -8.53
C ARG A 220 7.43 5.33 -8.24
N LEU A 221 7.11 6.28 -9.09
CA LEU A 221 5.86 7.02 -9.06
C LEU A 221 5.01 6.63 -10.26
N VAL A 222 3.72 6.41 -10.01
CA VAL A 222 2.70 6.19 -11.02
C VAL A 222 1.65 7.27 -10.87
N MET A 223 1.42 8.07 -11.91
CA MET A 223 0.41 9.12 -11.90
C MET A 223 -0.83 8.74 -12.69
N LEU A 224 -1.98 8.88 -12.04
CA LEU A 224 -3.28 8.55 -12.60
C LEU A 224 -4.12 9.82 -12.80
N GLU A 225 -4.75 9.94 -13.98
CA GLU A 225 -5.74 10.97 -14.27
C GLU A 225 -6.93 10.35 -15.00
N ARG A 226 -8.15 10.57 -14.49
CA ARG A 226 -9.39 10.11 -15.12
C ARG A 226 -9.36 8.65 -15.58
N GLY A 227 -8.80 7.79 -14.74
CA GLY A 227 -8.70 6.35 -14.99
C GLY A 227 -7.58 5.91 -15.94
N LYS A 228 -6.73 6.83 -16.40
CA LYS A 228 -5.59 6.55 -17.28
C LYS A 228 -4.27 6.77 -16.57
N LEU A 229 -3.28 5.98 -16.94
CA LEU A 229 -1.90 6.16 -16.51
C LEU A 229 -1.28 7.30 -17.34
N MET A 230 -0.81 8.35 -16.66
CA MET A 230 -0.25 9.54 -17.29
C MET A 230 1.26 9.57 -17.24
N ALA A 231 1.85 9.02 -16.19
CA ALA A 231 3.30 8.90 -16.04
C ALA A 231 3.65 7.71 -15.16
N ASP A 232 4.82 7.15 -15.40
CA ASP A 232 5.38 6.00 -14.70
C ASP A 232 6.90 6.05 -14.80
N GLY A 233 7.57 6.21 -13.67
CA GLY A 233 9.03 6.35 -13.63
C GLY A 233 9.55 6.64 -12.22
N THR A 234 10.82 7.00 -12.15
CA THR A 234 11.45 7.48 -10.91
C THR A 234 10.88 8.84 -10.48
N PRO A 235 11.02 9.24 -9.21
CA PRO A 235 10.55 10.55 -8.77
C PRO A 235 11.08 11.71 -9.63
N GLY A 236 12.36 11.68 -10.04
CA GLY A 236 12.95 12.73 -10.88
C GLY A 236 12.42 12.76 -12.32
N GLU A 237 11.98 11.61 -12.85
CA GLU A 237 11.38 11.53 -14.19
C GLU A 237 9.91 11.98 -14.20
N VAL A 238 9.19 11.75 -13.11
CA VAL A 238 7.73 11.97 -13.03
C VAL A 238 7.37 13.33 -12.47
N LEU A 239 8.08 13.83 -11.46
CA LEU A 239 7.76 15.11 -10.83
C LEU A 239 8.37 16.28 -11.63
N THR A 240 7.70 16.63 -12.74
CA THR A 240 8.05 17.81 -13.53
C THR A 240 7.02 18.92 -13.36
N PRO A 241 7.41 20.21 -13.45
CA PRO A 241 6.49 21.33 -13.35
C PRO A 241 5.30 21.21 -14.31
N GLU A 242 5.56 20.75 -15.56
CA GLU A 242 4.55 20.62 -16.61
C GLU A 242 3.51 19.57 -16.25
N LEU A 243 3.96 18.37 -15.78
CA LEU A 243 3.06 17.28 -15.44
C LEU A 243 2.24 17.61 -14.19
N ILE A 244 2.88 18.20 -13.17
CA ILE A 244 2.20 18.62 -11.94
C ILE A 244 1.15 19.68 -12.26
N SER A 245 1.51 20.73 -13.02
CA SER A 245 0.59 21.79 -13.40
C SER A 245 -0.60 21.25 -14.19
N ARG A 246 -0.35 20.33 -15.11
CA ARG A 246 -1.40 19.68 -15.90
C ARG A 246 -2.37 18.87 -15.04
N LEU A 247 -1.85 18.04 -14.11
CA LEU A 247 -2.66 17.10 -13.33
C LEU A 247 -3.41 17.76 -12.19
N TYR A 248 -2.77 18.74 -11.52
CA TYR A 248 -3.33 19.39 -10.33
C TYR A 248 -3.90 20.78 -10.61
N GLY A 249 -3.73 21.31 -11.83
CA GLY A 249 -4.24 22.62 -12.22
C GLY A 249 -3.57 23.79 -11.50
N TYR A 250 -2.37 23.57 -10.94
CA TYR A 250 -1.61 24.54 -10.18
C TYR A 250 -0.17 24.64 -10.72
N PRO A 251 0.32 25.86 -11.03
CA PRO A 251 1.69 26.05 -11.48
C PRO A 251 2.65 25.77 -10.33
N ALA A 252 3.28 24.61 -10.36
CA ALA A 252 4.25 24.20 -9.35
C ALA A 252 5.68 24.45 -9.82
N GLN A 253 6.58 24.68 -8.88
CA GLN A 253 8.02 24.65 -9.12
C GLN A 253 8.57 23.33 -8.55
N VAL A 254 9.58 22.78 -9.21
CA VAL A 254 10.30 21.61 -8.73
C VAL A 254 11.75 21.99 -8.50
N LEU A 255 12.14 21.96 -7.25
CA LEU A 255 13.52 22.16 -6.81
C LEU A 255 14.16 20.80 -6.51
N HIS A 256 15.46 20.77 -6.31
CA HIS A 256 16.17 19.56 -5.87
C HIS A 256 16.70 19.77 -4.45
N HIS A 257 16.44 18.78 -3.61
CA HIS A 257 16.91 18.80 -2.22
C HIS A 257 18.44 18.84 -2.20
N PRO A 258 19.08 19.80 -1.49
CA PRO A 258 20.53 20.04 -1.59
C PRO A 258 21.39 18.87 -1.13
N GLU A 259 20.89 18.02 -0.21
CA GLU A 259 21.68 16.92 0.36
C GLU A 259 21.52 15.60 -0.43
N ASN A 260 20.34 15.32 -0.99
CA ASN A 260 20.06 14.02 -1.58
C ASN A 260 19.60 14.06 -3.05
N GLY A 261 19.46 15.27 -3.62
CA GLY A 261 19.08 15.48 -5.01
C GLY A 261 17.63 15.07 -5.35
N LEU A 262 16.79 14.70 -4.37
CA LEU A 262 15.41 14.33 -4.63
C LEU A 262 14.58 15.55 -5.05
N PRO A 263 13.61 15.39 -5.97
CA PRO A 263 12.73 16.48 -6.35
C PRO A 263 11.85 16.92 -5.18
N MET A 264 11.71 18.22 -5.02
CA MET A 264 10.83 18.88 -4.05
C MET A 264 9.85 19.78 -4.80
N VAL A 265 8.58 19.54 -4.61
CA VAL A 265 7.51 20.37 -5.15
C VAL A 265 7.22 21.52 -4.20
N VAL A 266 7.26 22.78 -4.70
CA VAL A 266 7.04 24.01 -3.96
C VAL A 266 6.03 24.90 -4.66
#